data_b3169acde7fecfe485477b433c17473a
#
_entry.id   b3169acde7fecfe485477b433c17473a
#
_cell.length_a   1.000
_cell.length_b   1.000
_cell.length_c   1.000
_cell.angle_alpha   90.00
_cell.angle_beta   90.00
_cell.angle_gamma   90.00
#
_symmetry.space_group_name_H-M   'P 1'
#
loop_
_entity.id
_entity.type
_entity.pdbx_description
1 polymer ?
#
loop_
_entity_poly.entity_id
_entity_poly.type
_entity_poly.pdbx_seq_one_letter_code
_entity_poly.pdbx_strand_id
1 'polypeptide(L)'
;SDLEELLTRLHDEWERGQRERGTGFNPEGYVAVTEQGKPWDPNGLGRRVAAFVEENALPSISLHGLRHSFASVANSRSVPMFTISKALGHSSTSITSEVYTHLFDETVQDVVNVVAKAIGTRA
;
A
#
# COMPACT_ATOMS: atom_id res chain seq x y z
N SER A 1 -13.79 3.80 -1.38
CA SER A 1 -12.98 4.10 -0.20
C SER A 1 -11.92 5.16 -0.52
N ASP A 2 -11.34 5.75 0.49
CA ASP A 2 -10.28 6.75 0.34
C ASP A 2 -9.08 6.18 -0.43
N LEU A 3 -8.79 4.90 -0.23
CA LEU A 3 -7.74 4.21 -0.96
C LEU A 3 -8.07 4.07 -2.45
N GLU A 4 -9.29 3.69 -2.79
CA GLU A 4 -9.72 3.58 -4.19
C GLU A 4 -9.67 4.94 -4.89
N GLU A 5 -10.11 5.99 -4.22
CA GLU A 5 -10.03 7.36 -4.76
C GLU A 5 -8.58 7.79 -4.99
N LEU A 6 -7.68 7.47 -4.04
CA LEU A 6 -6.26 7.72 -4.19
C LEU A 6 -5.65 6.97 -5.38
N LEU A 7 -5.93 5.67 -5.50
CA LEU A 7 -5.42 4.84 -6.59
C LEU A 7 -5.94 5.30 -7.95
N THR A 8 -7.21 5.67 -8.03
CA THR A 8 -7.79 6.22 -9.26
C THR A 8 -7.09 7.52 -9.67
N ARG A 9 -6.86 8.42 -8.71
CA ARG A 9 -6.13 9.66 -8.96
C ARG A 9 -4.70 9.40 -9.45
N LEU A 10 -3.99 8.48 -8.81
CA LEU A 10 -2.63 8.11 -9.21
C LEU A 10 -2.60 7.48 -10.61
N HIS A 11 -3.60 6.69 -10.95
CA HIS A 11 -3.73 6.13 -12.30
C HIS A 11 -3.96 7.22 -13.35
N ASP A 12 -4.84 8.18 -13.08
CA ASP A 12 -5.09 9.31 -13.97
C ASP A 12 -3.83 10.19 -14.15
N GLU A 13 -3.06 10.39 -13.08
CA GLU A 13 -1.78 11.09 -13.13
C GLU A 13 -0.76 10.32 -13.98
N TRP A 14 -0.73 9.00 -13.89
CA TRP A 14 0.11 8.17 -14.74
C TRP A 14 -0.26 8.29 -16.21
N GLU A 15 -1.55 8.16 -16.56
CA GLU A 15 -2.02 8.32 -17.93
C GLU A 15 -1.66 9.70 -18.49
N ARG A 16 -1.84 10.74 -17.70
CA ARG A 16 -1.46 12.10 -18.07
C ARG A 16 0.04 12.23 -18.31
N GLY A 17 0.87 11.66 -17.42
CA GLY A 17 2.32 11.63 -17.59
C GLY A 17 2.74 10.93 -18.88
N GLN A 18 2.11 9.81 -19.22
CA GLN A 18 2.33 9.09 -20.46
C GLN A 18 2.00 9.95 -21.69
N ARG A 19 0.89 10.70 -21.65
CA ARG A 19 0.50 11.60 -22.74
C ARG A 19 1.42 12.79 -22.89
N GLU A 20 1.85 13.41 -21.79
CA GLU A 20 2.64 14.66 -21.80
C GLU A 20 4.13 14.43 -21.96
N ARG A 21 4.67 13.33 -21.41
CA ARG A 21 6.10 13.04 -21.36
C ARG A 21 6.52 11.84 -22.22
N GLY A 22 5.57 11.14 -22.82
CA GLY A 22 5.79 9.96 -23.63
C GLY A 22 5.72 8.65 -22.86
N THR A 23 5.72 7.54 -23.59
CA THR A 23 5.55 6.20 -23.05
C THR A 23 6.73 5.71 -22.20
N GLY A 24 7.86 6.42 -22.22
CA GLY A 24 8.99 6.17 -21.32
C GLY A 24 8.80 6.66 -19.89
N PHE A 25 7.76 7.48 -19.65
CA PHE A 25 7.43 7.93 -18.30
C PHE A 25 6.72 6.82 -17.54
N ASN A 26 7.39 6.28 -16.50
CA ASN A 26 6.85 5.18 -15.69
C ASN A 26 6.22 4.07 -16.54
N PRO A 27 6.97 3.45 -17.45
CA PRO A 27 6.41 2.48 -18.39
C PRO A 27 5.84 1.23 -17.71
N GLU A 28 6.36 0.88 -16.54
CA GLU A 28 5.88 -0.27 -15.75
C GLU A 28 4.60 0.02 -14.96
N GLY A 29 4.16 1.28 -14.88
CA GLY A 29 2.96 1.66 -14.14
C GLY A 29 3.10 1.52 -12.63
N TYR A 30 4.26 1.79 -12.05
CA TYR A 30 4.44 1.78 -10.59
C TYR A 30 3.55 2.83 -9.92
N VAL A 31 2.99 2.48 -8.77
CA VAL A 31 2.13 3.37 -7.99
C VAL A 31 2.90 4.55 -7.41
N ALA A 32 4.12 4.30 -6.93
CA ALA A 32 4.97 5.34 -6.32
C ALA A 32 6.21 5.57 -7.17
N VAL A 33 6.29 6.75 -7.78
CA VAL A 33 7.41 7.14 -8.63
C VAL A 33 7.89 8.55 -8.30
N THR A 34 9.12 8.85 -8.71
CA THR A 34 9.68 10.19 -8.66
C THR A 34 9.01 11.11 -9.68
N GLU A 35 9.28 12.41 -9.62
CA GLU A 35 8.80 13.39 -10.60
C GLU A 35 9.21 13.06 -12.04
N GLN A 36 10.31 12.32 -12.20
CA GLN A 36 10.80 11.85 -13.50
C GLN A 36 10.15 10.53 -13.96
N GLY A 37 9.21 9.99 -13.18
CA GLY A 37 8.52 8.74 -13.52
C GLY A 37 9.33 7.47 -13.25
N LYS A 38 10.34 7.54 -12.40
CA LYS A 38 11.17 6.39 -12.01
C LYS A 38 10.73 5.84 -10.66
N PRO A 39 10.79 4.52 -10.45
CA PRO A 39 10.47 3.96 -9.13
C PRO A 39 11.45 4.51 -8.08
N TRP A 40 10.94 4.76 -6.88
CA TRP A 40 11.76 5.12 -5.75
C TRP A 40 12.64 3.95 -5.35
N ASP A 41 13.91 4.22 -5.05
CA ASP A 41 14.69 3.23 -4.32
C ASP A 41 14.20 3.15 -2.86
N PRO A 42 14.31 1.97 -2.19
CA PRO A 42 13.75 1.80 -0.84
C PRO A 42 14.30 2.80 0.19
N ASN A 43 15.57 3.13 0.11
CA ASN A 43 16.20 4.08 1.04
C ASN A 43 15.73 5.51 0.76
N GLY A 44 15.59 5.88 -0.51
CA GLY A 44 15.10 7.19 -0.93
C GLY A 44 13.66 7.42 -0.47
N LEU A 45 12.80 6.43 -0.62
CA LEU A 45 11.42 6.51 -0.15
C LEU A 45 11.36 6.63 1.38
N GLY A 46 12.17 5.85 2.10
CA GLY A 46 12.26 5.92 3.55
C GLY A 46 12.66 7.30 4.05
N ARG A 47 13.66 7.93 3.42
CA ARG A 47 14.09 9.31 3.73
C ARG A 47 12.97 10.31 3.45
N ARG A 48 12.23 10.13 2.37
CA ARG A 48 11.11 11.02 2.02
C ARG A 48 9.99 10.94 3.05
N VAL A 49 9.67 9.76 3.51
CA VAL A 49 8.66 9.55 4.57
C VAL A 49 9.14 10.18 5.87
N ALA A 50 10.40 9.99 6.26
CA ALA A 50 10.97 10.59 7.47
C ALA A 50 10.91 12.13 7.42
N ALA A 51 11.24 12.73 6.29
CA ALA A 51 11.14 14.17 6.09
C ALA A 51 9.70 14.67 6.20
N PHE A 52 8.76 13.97 5.59
CA PHE A 52 7.33 14.30 5.68
C PHE A 52 6.82 14.27 7.12
N VAL A 53 7.19 13.24 7.86
CA VAL A 53 6.82 13.09 9.28
C VAL A 53 7.35 14.26 10.11
N GLU A 54 8.62 14.63 9.90
CA GLU A 54 9.25 15.74 10.60
C GLU A 54 8.63 17.10 10.24
N GLU A 55 8.46 17.37 8.95
CA GLU A 55 7.87 18.61 8.44
C GLU A 55 6.44 18.84 8.94
N ASN A 56 5.69 17.78 9.20
CA ASN A 56 4.31 17.85 9.67
C ASN A 56 4.15 17.60 11.16
N ALA A 57 5.24 17.56 11.91
CA ALA A 57 5.25 17.35 13.36
C ALA A 57 4.45 16.09 13.78
N LEU A 58 4.52 15.04 12.99
CA LEU A 58 3.86 13.76 13.26
C LEU A 58 4.73 12.90 14.19
N PRO A 59 4.12 11.94 14.92
CA PRO A 59 4.90 10.96 15.67
C PRO A 59 5.87 10.21 14.76
N SER A 60 7.08 9.97 15.23
CA SER A 60 8.11 9.28 14.45
C SER A 60 7.65 7.88 14.06
N ILE A 61 7.57 7.63 12.76
CA ILE A 61 7.21 6.32 12.22
C ILE A 61 7.96 6.09 10.90
N SER A 62 8.38 4.85 10.67
CA SER A 62 9.00 4.41 9.43
C SER A 62 7.98 3.71 8.53
N LEU A 63 8.34 3.47 7.26
CA LEU A 63 7.53 2.63 6.37
C LEU A 63 7.27 1.25 6.98
N HIS A 64 8.30 0.65 7.59
CA HIS A 64 8.16 -0.64 8.25
C HIS A 64 7.25 -0.54 9.48
N GLY A 65 7.30 0.56 10.20
CA GLY A 65 6.39 0.85 11.30
C GLY A 65 4.94 0.99 10.87
N LEU A 66 4.68 1.60 9.71
CA LEU A 66 3.33 1.65 9.12
C LEU A 66 2.81 0.26 8.80
N ARG A 67 3.68 -0.60 8.25
CA ARG A 67 3.35 -1.99 7.96
C ARG A 67 3.00 -2.76 9.25
N HIS A 68 3.78 -2.58 10.30
CA HIS A 68 3.47 -3.15 11.62
C HIS A 68 2.16 -2.62 12.20
N SER A 69 1.89 -1.34 12.05
CA SER A 69 0.65 -0.73 12.52
C SER A 69 -0.57 -1.33 11.80
N PHE A 70 -0.48 -1.54 10.49
CA PHE A 70 -1.52 -2.24 9.74
C PHE A 70 -1.80 -3.63 10.32
N ALA A 71 -0.74 -4.42 10.53
CA ALA A 71 -0.86 -5.76 11.10
C ALA A 71 -1.47 -5.74 12.51
N SER A 72 -1.04 -4.80 13.36
CA SER A 72 -1.55 -4.66 14.73
C SER A 72 -3.02 -4.28 14.76
N VAL A 73 -3.45 -3.34 13.92
CA VAL A 73 -4.86 -2.94 13.82
C VAL A 73 -5.71 -4.11 13.33
N ALA A 74 -5.29 -4.80 12.29
CA ALA A 74 -6.01 -5.96 11.77
C ALA A 74 -6.13 -7.07 12.83
N ASN A 75 -5.03 -7.36 13.55
CA ASN A 75 -5.02 -8.35 14.62
C ASN A 75 -5.96 -7.96 15.77
N SER A 76 -6.01 -6.69 16.15
CA SER A 76 -6.92 -6.20 17.19
C SER A 76 -8.39 -6.33 16.80
N ARG A 77 -8.68 -6.45 15.52
CA ARG A 77 -10.02 -6.69 14.96
C ARG A 77 -10.28 -8.15 14.64
N SER A 78 -9.48 -9.04 15.20
CA SER A 78 -9.63 -10.50 15.08
C SER A 78 -9.44 -11.04 13.65
N VAL A 79 -8.71 -10.32 12.81
CA VAL A 79 -8.34 -10.85 11.49
C VAL A 79 -7.26 -11.93 11.69
N PRO A 80 -7.42 -13.13 11.10
CA PRO A 80 -6.43 -14.20 11.23
C PRO A 80 -5.05 -13.77 10.74
N MET A 81 -4.02 -14.16 11.47
CA MET A 81 -2.63 -13.79 11.15
C MET A 81 -2.22 -14.22 9.73
N PHE A 82 -2.68 -15.38 9.28
CA PHE A 82 -2.45 -15.83 7.92
C PHE A 82 -2.99 -14.84 6.87
N THR A 83 -4.20 -14.35 7.08
CA THR A 83 -4.85 -13.37 6.21
C THR A 83 -4.10 -12.04 6.20
N ILE A 84 -3.64 -11.59 7.37
CA ILE A 84 -2.81 -10.37 7.51
C ILE A 84 -1.51 -10.52 6.72
N SER A 85 -0.82 -11.64 6.87
CA SER A 85 0.42 -11.93 6.15
C SER A 85 0.20 -11.93 4.63
N LYS A 86 -0.91 -12.48 4.17
CA LYS A 86 -1.27 -12.50 2.75
C LYS A 86 -1.51 -11.08 2.23
N ALA A 87 -2.25 -10.27 2.97
CA ALA A 87 -2.51 -8.87 2.61
C ALA A 87 -1.23 -8.03 2.52
N LEU A 88 -0.25 -8.33 3.37
CA LEU A 88 1.05 -7.66 3.38
C LEU A 88 2.04 -8.22 2.34
N GLY A 89 1.65 -9.24 1.60
CA GLY A 89 2.52 -9.84 0.58
C GLY A 89 3.70 -10.61 1.15
N HIS A 90 3.58 -11.17 2.36
CA HIS A 90 4.64 -12.00 2.93
C HIS A 90 4.84 -13.26 2.11
N SER A 91 6.05 -13.47 1.62
CA SER A 91 6.42 -14.63 0.78
C SER A 91 6.57 -15.93 1.58
N SER A 92 6.67 -15.85 2.89
CA SER A 92 6.92 -16.99 3.78
C SER A 92 5.67 -17.75 4.22
N THR A 93 4.49 -17.38 3.76
CA THR A 93 3.29 -18.20 3.98
C THR A 93 3.36 -19.43 3.11
N SER A 94 3.79 -20.55 3.70
CA SER A 94 4.02 -21.82 3.02
C SER A 94 2.77 -22.56 2.58
N ILE A 95 1.60 -21.95 2.72
CA ILE A 95 0.34 -22.59 2.30
C ILE A 95 0.06 -22.15 0.86
N THR A 96 0.65 -22.88 -0.06
CA THR A 96 0.35 -22.80 -1.46
C THR A 96 -0.76 -23.80 -1.79
N SER A 97 -1.97 -23.45 -1.50
CA SER A 97 -3.09 -24.20 -2.04
C SER A 97 -3.81 -23.31 -3.05
N GLU A 98 -3.75 -23.69 -4.32
CA GLU A 98 -4.53 -23.06 -5.39
C GLU A 98 -6.02 -23.01 -5.06
N VAL A 99 -6.48 -23.95 -4.24
CA VAL A 99 -7.87 -24.03 -3.76
C VAL A 99 -8.32 -22.79 -3.00
N TYR A 100 -7.39 -22.07 -2.36
CA TYR A 100 -7.71 -20.89 -1.55
C TYR A 100 -7.41 -19.57 -2.26
N THR A 101 -6.92 -19.57 -3.48
CA THR A 101 -6.45 -18.35 -4.16
C THR A 101 -7.55 -17.29 -4.26
N HIS A 102 -8.77 -17.65 -4.67
CA HIS A 102 -9.85 -16.68 -4.75
C HIS A 102 -10.47 -16.33 -3.39
N LEU A 103 -10.42 -17.21 -2.41
CA LEU A 103 -10.81 -16.85 -1.05
C LEU A 103 -9.88 -15.78 -0.48
N PHE A 104 -8.60 -15.84 -0.84
CA PHE A 104 -7.62 -14.86 -0.39
C PHE A 104 -7.82 -13.48 -1.02
N ASP A 105 -8.19 -13.40 -2.28
CA ASP A 105 -8.41 -12.12 -2.94
C ASP A 105 -9.58 -11.36 -2.30
N GLU A 106 -10.69 -12.02 -2.07
CA GLU A 106 -11.82 -11.42 -1.35
C GLU A 106 -11.44 -11.05 0.09
N THR A 107 -10.70 -11.92 0.76
CA THR A 107 -10.29 -11.72 2.15
C THR A 107 -9.29 -10.56 2.30
N VAL A 108 -8.42 -10.35 1.34
CA VAL A 108 -7.49 -9.20 1.34
C VAL A 108 -8.27 -7.88 1.30
N GLN A 109 -9.29 -7.79 0.45
CA GLN A 109 -10.15 -6.60 0.41
C GLN A 109 -10.84 -6.38 1.75
N ASP A 110 -11.34 -7.43 2.39
CA ASP A 110 -11.98 -7.35 3.70
C ASP A 110 -11.02 -6.84 4.78
N VAL A 111 -9.76 -7.28 4.77
CA VAL A 111 -8.74 -6.80 5.71
C VAL A 111 -8.49 -5.30 5.52
N VAL A 112 -8.35 -4.85 4.28
CA VAL A 112 -8.16 -3.42 3.99
C VAL A 112 -9.34 -2.61 4.51
N ASN A 113 -10.56 -3.08 4.29
CA ASN A 113 -11.77 -2.41 4.77
C ASN A 113 -11.84 -2.38 6.31
N VAL A 114 -11.47 -3.46 6.99
CA VAL A 114 -11.42 -3.53 8.46
C VAL A 114 -10.44 -2.50 9.00
N VAL A 115 -9.24 -2.41 8.44
CA VAL A 115 -8.22 -1.46 8.88
C VAL A 115 -8.66 -0.03 8.60
N ALA A 116 -9.15 0.26 7.39
CA ALA A 116 -9.64 1.58 7.02
C ALA A 116 -10.74 2.07 7.97
N LYS A 117 -11.70 1.22 8.28
CA LYS A 117 -12.78 1.53 9.23
C LYS A 117 -12.25 1.77 10.65
N ALA A 118 -11.27 0.98 11.10
CA ALA A 118 -10.70 1.10 12.44
C ALA A 118 -9.93 2.41 12.64
N ILE A 119 -9.27 2.92 11.60
CA ILE A 119 -8.53 4.19 11.66
C ILE A 119 -9.39 5.41 11.30
N GLY A 120 -10.68 5.22 10.99
CA GLY A 120 -11.64 6.30 10.76
C GLY A 120 -11.70 6.81 9.32
N THR A 121 -11.14 6.09 8.35
CA THR A 121 -11.32 6.41 6.92
C THR A 121 -12.60 5.78 6.38
N ARG A 122 -13.03 6.22 5.18
CA ARG A 122 -14.14 5.58 4.48
C ARG A 122 -13.71 4.20 3.95
N ALA A 123 -14.50 3.22 4.25
CA ALA A 123 -14.28 1.85 3.76
C ALA A 123 -14.69 1.70 2.29
#